data_1171fe3aba1a0da93dee79e327b0b2e1
#
_entry.id   1171fe3aba1a0da93dee79e327b0b2e1
#
_cell.length_a   1.000
_cell.length_b   1.000
_cell.length_c   1.000
_cell.angle_alpha   90.00
_cell.angle_beta   90.00
_cell.angle_gamma   90.00
#
_symmetry.space_group_name_H-M   'P 1'
#
loop_
_entity.id
_entity.type
_entity.pdbx_description
1 polymer ?
#
loop_
_entity_poly.entity_id
_entity_poly.type
_entity_poly.pdbx_seq_one_letter_code
_entity_poly.pdbx_strand_id
1 'polypeptide(L)'
;MSLEDGAVLGECLSRITSKVSVEKQMALRVYEHCRKGRTEMVVQRGNLQQYLYHLHDGPEQEDRDRRMRMVPTPPREALAWRDPELAPKLLGYDHLKDVSTISVVDVKFLEIVKD
;
A
#
# COMPACT_ATOMS: atom_id res chain seq x y z
N MET A 1 5.11 -7.12 1.63
CA MET A 1 5.30 -6.08 0.58
C MET A 1 6.07 -6.66 -0.61
N SER A 2 7.30 -7.18 -0.47
CA SER A 2 8.12 -7.65 -1.61
C SER A 2 7.43 -8.67 -2.51
N LEU A 3 6.69 -9.64 -1.95
CA LEU A 3 5.92 -10.60 -2.76
C LEU A 3 4.78 -9.93 -3.54
N GLU A 4 4.08 -8.99 -2.92
CA GLU A 4 3.07 -8.20 -3.62
C GLU A 4 3.68 -7.34 -4.73
N ASP A 5 4.84 -6.72 -4.47
CA ASP A 5 5.56 -5.91 -5.46
C ASP A 5 5.94 -6.75 -6.68
N GLY A 6 6.48 -7.95 -6.43
CA GLY A 6 6.81 -8.91 -7.48
C GLY A 6 5.60 -9.38 -8.28
N ALA A 7 4.47 -9.66 -7.60
CA ALA A 7 3.24 -10.09 -8.24
C ALA A 7 2.64 -8.99 -9.13
N VAL A 8 2.54 -7.75 -8.62
CA VAL A 8 2.04 -6.60 -9.41
C VAL A 8 2.94 -6.29 -10.59
N LEU A 9 4.28 -6.30 -10.39
CA LEU A 9 5.23 -6.08 -11.48
C LEU A 9 5.12 -7.17 -12.55
N GLY A 10 5.04 -8.43 -12.14
CA GLY A 10 4.86 -9.56 -13.04
C GLY A 10 3.59 -9.43 -13.87
N GLU A 11 2.47 -9.07 -13.25
CA GLU A 11 1.20 -8.83 -13.94
C GLU A 11 1.28 -7.66 -14.93
N CYS A 12 1.91 -6.54 -14.55
CA CYS A 12 2.12 -5.41 -15.46
C CYS A 12 2.99 -5.79 -16.66
N LEU A 13 4.08 -6.52 -16.43
CA LEU A 13 4.99 -6.95 -17.51
C LEU A 13 4.40 -8.04 -18.41
N SER A 14 3.54 -8.91 -17.90
CA SER A 14 2.86 -9.95 -18.67
C SER A 14 1.97 -9.39 -19.80
N ARG A 15 1.56 -8.15 -19.66
CA ARG A 15 0.70 -7.45 -20.63
C ARG A 15 1.47 -6.79 -21.79
N ILE A 16 2.80 -6.84 -21.76
CA ILE A 16 3.64 -6.34 -22.84
C ILE A 16 3.58 -7.31 -24.03
N THR A 17 3.16 -6.82 -25.19
CA THR A 17 3.03 -7.61 -26.41
C THR A 17 4.19 -7.43 -27.35
N SER A 18 4.94 -6.33 -27.23
CA SER A 18 6.05 -6.00 -28.11
C SER A 18 7.31 -5.63 -27.32
N LYS A 19 8.47 -5.66 -27.99
CA LYS A 19 9.76 -5.22 -27.41
C LYS A 19 9.94 -3.71 -27.43
N VAL A 20 8.92 -2.94 -27.76
CA VAL A 20 8.98 -1.48 -27.87
C VAL A 20 9.13 -0.85 -26.49
N SER A 21 10.02 0.13 -26.41
CA SER A 21 10.35 0.83 -25.15
C SER A 21 9.14 1.48 -24.49
N VAL A 22 8.18 1.98 -25.29
CA VAL A 22 6.98 2.65 -24.81
C VAL A 22 6.09 1.71 -23.97
N GLU A 23 5.87 0.47 -24.40
CA GLU A 23 5.06 -0.49 -23.65
C GLU A 23 5.69 -0.83 -22.28
N LYS A 24 7.01 -0.96 -22.25
CA LYS A 24 7.74 -1.18 -20.98
C LYS A 24 7.59 -0.01 -20.04
N GLN A 25 7.71 1.22 -20.54
CA GLN A 25 7.54 2.42 -19.73
C GLN A 25 6.11 2.52 -19.18
N MET A 26 5.10 2.21 -19.99
CA MET A 26 3.71 2.19 -19.56
C MET A 26 3.48 1.14 -18.45
N ALA A 27 3.98 -0.07 -18.62
CA ALA A 27 3.88 -1.12 -17.61
C ALA A 27 4.51 -0.70 -16.27
N LEU A 28 5.67 -0.04 -16.30
CA LEU A 28 6.32 0.47 -15.10
C LEU A 28 5.55 1.63 -14.45
N ARG A 29 4.91 2.50 -15.22
CA ARG A 29 4.05 3.56 -14.67
C ARG A 29 2.79 2.99 -14.00
N VAL A 30 2.17 2.00 -14.61
CA VAL A 30 1.03 1.28 -14.00
C VAL A 30 1.48 0.63 -12.69
N TYR A 31 2.62 -0.04 -12.69
CA TYR A 31 3.20 -0.62 -11.48
C TYR A 31 3.40 0.44 -10.38
N GLU A 32 4.04 1.56 -10.71
CA GLU A 32 4.27 2.65 -9.74
C GLU A 32 2.94 3.17 -9.18
N HIS A 33 1.95 3.39 -10.03
CA HIS A 33 0.64 3.88 -9.62
C HIS A 33 -0.06 2.91 -8.66
N CYS A 34 -0.06 1.60 -8.96
CA CYS A 34 -0.63 0.58 -8.08
C CYS A 34 0.07 0.51 -6.73
N ARG A 35 1.39 0.71 -6.70
CA ARG A 35 2.18 0.42 -5.52
C ARG A 35 2.46 1.63 -4.63
N LYS A 36 2.61 2.83 -5.21
CA LYS A 36 3.05 4.03 -4.48
C LYS A 36 2.22 4.31 -3.24
N GLY A 37 0.92 4.50 -3.38
CA GLY A 37 0.06 4.82 -2.23
C GLY A 37 0.02 3.73 -1.17
N ARG A 38 0.07 2.46 -1.59
CA ARG A 38 0.07 1.32 -0.68
C ARG A 38 1.40 1.19 0.08
N THR A 39 2.53 1.33 -0.59
CA THR A 39 3.85 1.29 0.04
C THR A 39 4.05 2.47 0.99
N GLU A 40 3.67 3.68 0.59
CA GLU A 40 3.71 4.86 1.46
C GLU A 40 2.88 4.67 2.73
N MET A 41 1.66 4.16 2.61
CA MET A 41 0.80 3.86 3.76
C MET A 41 1.48 2.87 4.72
N VAL A 42 2.05 1.78 4.21
CA VAL A 42 2.71 0.77 5.05
C VAL A 42 3.95 1.32 5.74
N VAL A 43 4.76 2.12 5.03
CA VAL A 43 5.95 2.78 5.61
C VAL A 43 5.56 3.76 6.71
N GLN A 44 4.56 4.61 6.46
CA GLN A 44 4.08 5.57 7.46
C GLN A 44 3.54 4.86 8.71
N ARG A 45 2.80 3.78 8.54
CA ARG A 45 2.30 2.99 9.68
C ARG A 45 3.42 2.26 10.41
N GLY A 46 4.44 1.79 9.70
CA GLY A 46 5.64 1.21 10.30
C GLY A 46 6.42 2.23 11.14
N ASN A 47 6.58 3.44 10.65
CA ASN A 47 7.23 4.53 11.40
C ASN A 47 6.44 4.91 12.65
N LEU A 48 5.12 5.01 12.57
CA LEU A 48 4.27 5.25 13.75
C LEU A 48 4.40 4.12 14.77
N GLN A 49 4.37 2.87 14.31
CA GLN A 49 4.53 1.72 15.18
C GLN A 49 5.90 1.70 15.85
N GLN A 50 6.95 2.02 15.12
CA GLN A 50 8.30 2.17 15.68
C GLN A 50 8.33 3.23 16.77
N TYR A 51 7.80 4.42 16.52
CA TYR A 51 7.71 5.48 17.51
C TYR A 51 6.98 5.01 18.78
N LEU A 52 5.79 4.44 18.62
CA LEU A 52 4.97 4.01 19.76
C LEU A 52 5.62 2.88 20.57
N TYR A 53 6.37 1.99 19.93
CA TYR A 53 7.03 0.88 20.62
C TYR A 53 8.29 1.30 21.38
N HIS A 54 8.90 2.42 20.99
CA HIS A 54 10.12 2.94 21.60
C HIS A 54 9.88 4.16 22.49
N LEU A 55 8.63 4.40 22.91
CA LEU A 55 8.34 5.42 23.90
C LEU A 55 9.06 5.11 25.23
N HIS A 56 9.71 6.13 25.79
CA HIS A 56 10.28 6.04 27.13
C HIS A 56 9.16 5.93 28.17
N ASP A 57 9.50 5.38 29.34
CA ASP A 57 8.58 5.34 30.48
C ASP A 57 8.05 6.73 30.80
N GLY A 58 6.75 6.85 30.97
CA GLY A 58 6.09 8.10 31.22
C GLY A 58 4.65 8.19 30.74
N PRO A 59 4.02 9.38 30.83
CA PRO A 59 2.59 9.56 30.52
C PRO A 59 2.19 9.11 29.12
N GLU A 60 3.04 9.31 28.10
CA GLU A 60 2.75 8.91 26.72
C GLU A 60 2.74 7.38 26.57
N GLN A 61 3.70 6.71 27.19
CA GLN A 61 3.76 5.25 27.20
C GLN A 61 2.58 4.65 27.96
N GLU A 62 2.19 5.22 29.11
CA GLU A 62 1.05 4.78 29.89
C GLU A 62 -0.27 4.95 29.11
N ASP A 63 -0.44 6.07 28.40
CA ASP A 63 -1.61 6.30 27.54
C ASP A 63 -1.65 5.29 26.37
N ARG A 64 -0.51 5.03 25.71
CA ARG A 64 -0.41 3.98 24.69
C ARG A 64 -0.84 2.63 25.25
N ASP A 65 -0.32 2.23 26.41
CA ASP A 65 -0.62 0.94 27.02
C ASP A 65 -2.10 0.82 27.41
N ARG A 66 -2.69 1.92 27.91
CA ARG A 66 -4.12 1.99 28.19
C ARG A 66 -4.95 1.76 26.93
N ARG A 67 -4.60 2.43 25.81
CA ARG A 67 -5.31 2.28 24.53
C ARG A 67 -5.14 0.87 23.96
N MET A 68 -3.97 0.27 24.07
CA MET A 68 -3.72 -1.10 23.63
C MET A 68 -4.58 -2.14 24.36
N ARG A 69 -5.00 -1.86 25.58
CA ARG A 69 -5.89 -2.74 26.38
C ARG A 69 -7.37 -2.57 26.05
N MET A 70 -7.74 -1.54 25.28
CA MET A 70 -9.14 -1.29 24.94
C MET A 70 -9.71 -2.37 24.02
N VAL A 71 -10.95 -2.77 24.28
CA VAL A 71 -11.70 -3.72 23.46
C VAL A 71 -13.11 -3.14 23.27
N PRO A 72 -13.53 -2.85 22.04
CA PRO A 72 -12.78 -3.01 20.78
C PRO A 72 -11.57 -2.05 20.68
N THR A 73 -10.57 -2.43 19.89
CA THR A 73 -9.41 -1.57 19.64
C THR A 73 -9.84 -0.34 18.83
N PRO A 74 -9.51 0.89 19.27
CA PRO A 74 -9.81 2.10 18.51
C PRO A 74 -9.12 2.09 17.14
N PRO A 75 -9.74 2.64 16.08
CA PRO A 75 -9.10 2.82 14.78
C PRO A 75 -7.83 3.67 14.88
N ARG A 76 -6.85 3.38 14.02
CA ARG A 76 -5.56 4.11 13.91
C ARG A 76 -4.63 4.01 15.12
N GLU A 77 -4.88 3.04 15.99
CA GLU A 77 -4.00 2.77 17.12
C GLU A 77 -2.77 1.91 16.75
N ALA A 78 -1.89 1.69 17.71
CA ALA A 78 -0.56 1.14 17.50
C ALA A 78 -0.50 -0.25 16.85
N LEU A 79 -1.49 -1.10 17.06
CA LEU A 79 -1.48 -2.48 16.56
C LEU A 79 -2.19 -2.57 15.21
N ALA A 80 -1.41 -2.55 14.13
CA ALA A 80 -1.92 -2.61 12.77
C ALA A 80 -2.85 -3.81 12.49
N TRP A 81 -2.56 -4.98 13.07
CA TRP A 81 -3.36 -6.20 12.91
C TRP A 81 -4.69 -6.18 13.66
N ARG A 82 -4.82 -5.33 14.67
CA ARG A 82 -6.04 -5.15 15.45
C ARG A 82 -6.82 -3.91 15.03
N ASP A 83 -6.25 -3.09 14.16
CA ASP A 83 -6.90 -1.91 13.62
C ASP A 83 -8.02 -2.33 12.65
N PRO A 84 -9.31 -2.05 12.96
CA PRO A 84 -10.43 -2.51 12.15
C PRO A 84 -10.50 -1.85 10.76
N GLU A 85 -9.85 -0.71 10.57
CA GLU A 85 -9.78 -0.02 9.28
C GLU A 85 -8.57 -0.47 8.45
N LEU A 86 -7.45 -0.75 9.11
CA LEU A 86 -6.18 -1.03 8.44
C LEU A 86 -6.01 -2.52 8.11
N ALA A 87 -6.37 -3.42 9.02
CA ALA A 87 -6.17 -4.84 8.83
C ALA A 87 -6.83 -5.38 7.54
N PRO A 88 -8.09 -5.03 7.20
CA PRO A 88 -8.70 -5.44 5.94
C PRO A 88 -7.95 -4.89 4.71
N LYS A 89 -7.43 -3.66 4.78
CA LYS A 89 -6.65 -3.06 3.68
C LYS A 89 -5.31 -3.73 3.48
N LEU A 90 -4.67 -4.17 4.56
CA LEU A 90 -3.38 -4.87 4.49
C LEU A 90 -3.53 -6.31 3.99
N LEU A 91 -4.51 -7.04 4.53
CA LEU A 91 -4.65 -8.48 4.31
C LEU A 91 -5.59 -8.83 3.16
N GLY A 92 -6.52 -7.94 2.82
CA GLY A 92 -7.50 -8.14 1.74
C GLY A 92 -7.09 -7.56 0.39
N TYR A 93 -5.82 -7.21 0.19
CA TYR A 93 -5.36 -6.63 -1.07
C TYR A 93 -5.37 -7.66 -2.20
N ASP A 94 -6.09 -7.34 -3.26
CA ASP A 94 -6.18 -8.13 -4.50
C ASP A 94 -5.43 -7.40 -5.63
N HIS A 95 -4.22 -7.86 -5.92
CA HIS A 95 -3.34 -7.26 -6.92
C HIS A 95 -3.85 -7.41 -8.36
N LEU A 96 -4.56 -8.51 -8.67
CA LEU A 96 -5.11 -8.72 -10.01
C LEU A 96 -6.23 -7.73 -10.30
N LYS A 97 -7.09 -7.50 -9.31
CA LYS A 97 -8.17 -6.53 -9.41
C LYS A 97 -7.63 -5.11 -9.54
N ASP A 98 -6.62 -4.75 -8.75
CA ASP A 98 -6.01 -3.43 -8.75
C ASP A 98 -5.40 -3.12 -10.12
N VAL A 99 -4.52 -3.98 -10.65
CA VAL A 99 -3.91 -3.82 -11.98
C VAL A 99 -4.97 -3.79 -13.09
N SER A 100 -6.02 -4.60 -13.02
CA SER A 100 -7.06 -4.63 -14.05
C SER A 100 -7.90 -3.35 -14.06
N THR A 101 -8.16 -2.77 -12.90
CA THR A 101 -8.93 -1.53 -12.76
C THR A 101 -8.16 -0.34 -13.37
N ILE A 102 -6.85 -0.26 -13.12
CA ILE A 102 -6.01 0.83 -13.61
C ILE A 102 -5.78 0.73 -15.12
N SER A 103 -5.54 -0.46 -15.65
CA SER A 103 -5.28 -0.65 -17.09
C SER A 103 -6.42 -0.20 -18.01
N VAL A 104 -7.65 -0.09 -17.51
CA VAL A 104 -8.80 0.39 -18.29
C VAL A 104 -8.95 1.91 -18.22
N VAL A 105 -8.59 2.53 -17.08
CA VAL A 105 -8.78 3.97 -16.85
C VAL A 105 -7.56 4.79 -17.27
N ASP A 106 -6.36 4.29 -17.03
CA ASP A 106 -5.11 5.05 -17.21
C ASP A 106 -4.55 5.02 -18.64
N VAL A 107 -4.95 4.07 -19.48
CA VAL A 107 -4.64 4.16 -20.91
C VAL A 107 -5.24 5.44 -21.49
N LYS A 108 -6.43 5.83 -21.05
CA LYS A 108 -7.06 7.11 -21.44
C LYS A 108 -6.37 8.33 -20.80
N PHE A 109 -5.86 8.20 -19.58
CA PHE A 109 -5.18 9.29 -18.88
C PHE A 109 -3.76 9.53 -19.40
N LEU A 110 -3.06 8.47 -19.81
CA LEU A 110 -1.73 8.55 -20.41
C LEU A 110 -1.75 9.08 -21.85
N GLU A 111 -2.90 9.02 -22.54
CA GLU A 111 -3.10 9.69 -23.83
C GLU A 111 -3.30 11.20 -23.66
N ILE A 112 -3.83 11.67 -22.50
CA ILE A 112 -4.07 13.09 -22.21
C ILE A 112 -2.80 13.82 -21.75
N VAL A 113 -1.79 13.11 -21.23
CA VAL A 113 -0.51 13.71 -20.74
C VAL A 113 0.57 13.74 -21.82
N LYS A 114 0.21 13.46 -23.08
CA LYS A 114 1.13 13.51 -24.24
C LYS A 114 1.17 14.85 -24.96
N ASP A 115 0.41 15.85 -24.52
CA ASP A 115 0.45 17.23 -25.06
C ASP A 115 1.22 18.20 -24.15
#